data_9032316bbddf2a1060ca894d4700d19c
#
_entry.id   9032316bbddf2a1060ca894d4700d19c
#
_cell.length_a   1.000
_cell.length_b   1.000
_cell.length_c   1.000
_cell.angle_alpha   90.00
_cell.angle_beta   90.00
_cell.angle_gamma   90.00
#
_symmetry.space_group_name_H-M   'P 1'
#
loop_
_entity.id
_entity.type
_entity.pdbx_description
1 polymer ?
#
loop_
_entity_poly.entity_id
_entity_poly.type
_entity_poly.pdbx_seq_one_letter_code
_entity_poly.pdbx_strand_id
1 'polypeptide(L)'
;MNDSNYSPSLVSALKIARGMALQDKHNTFGVSHLVMAMFAENTGLKEILSSMQKDVGYIMEWFDTHREMYRSSGTSTEEVEPDEELSKVLDESERSKIKLGADSIDSICVFTAILREGVVYSHQQIEMLD
;
A
#
# COMPACT_ATOMS: atom_id res chain seq x y z
N MET A 1 -3.34 14.73 -2.35
CA MET A 1 -2.13 14.19 -1.69
C MET A 1 -0.97 15.14 -1.91
N ASN A 2 -0.20 15.35 -0.87
CA ASN A 2 0.98 16.20 -0.95
C ASN A 2 2.21 15.31 -1.14
N ASP A 3 2.73 15.28 -2.37
CA ASP A 3 3.85 14.40 -2.74
C ASP A 3 5.19 14.85 -2.17
N SER A 4 5.28 16.08 -1.62
CA SER A 4 6.54 16.62 -1.15
C SER A 4 7.14 15.87 0.03
N ASN A 5 6.32 15.16 0.80
CA ASN A 5 6.76 14.38 1.97
C ASN A 5 7.04 12.91 1.64
N TYR A 6 6.75 12.49 0.42
CA TYR A 6 6.90 11.09 0.03
C TYR A 6 8.26 10.84 -0.62
N SER A 7 8.81 9.65 -0.35
CA SER A 7 10.05 9.26 -1.02
C SER A 7 9.80 9.10 -2.52
N PRO A 8 10.84 9.27 -3.37
CA PRO A 8 10.68 9.07 -4.81
C PRO A 8 10.14 7.68 -5.18
N SER A 9 10.60 6.63 -4.47
CA SER A 9 10.12 5.28 -4.73
C SER A 9 8.65 5.11 -4.36
N LEU A 10 8.18 5.78 -3.30
CA LEU A 10 6.77 5.74 -2.93
C LEU A 10 5.91 6.49 -3.95
N VAL A 11 6.38 7.62 -4.43
CA VAL A 11 5.67 8.36 -5.49
C VAL A 11 5.49 7.47 -6.73
N SER A 12 6.56 6.76 -7.12
CA SER A 12 6.49 5.81 -8.24
C SER A 12 5.51 4.69 -7.97
N ALA A 13 5.51 4.14 -6.75
CA ALA A 13 4.59 3.07 -6.38
C ALA A 13 3.13 3.53 -6.42
N LEU A 14 2.86 4.76 -5.99
CA LEU A 14 1.51 5.32 -6.05
C LEU A 14 1.02 5.43 -7.50
N LYS A 15 1.89 5.84 -8.42
CA LYS A 15 1.55 5.91 -9.85
C LYS A 15 1.28 4.53 -10.43
N ILE A 16 2.07 3.55 -10.05
CA ILE A 16 1.88 2.16 -10.49
C ILE A 16 0.58 1.60 -9.94
N ALA A 17 0.27 1.89 -8.67
CA ALA A 17 -0.96 1.44 -8.04
C ALA A 17 -2.19 1.97 -8.77
N ARG A 18 -2.17 3.26 -9.12
CA ARG A 18 -3.25 3.86 -9.90
C ARG A 18 -3.37 3.20 -11.27
N GLY A 19 -2.25 2.94 -11.93
CA GLY A 19 -2.23 2.26 -13.22
C GLY A 19 -2.79 0.86 -13.16
N MET A 20 -2.51 0.12 -12.10
CA MET A 20 -3.07 -1.21 -11.89
C MET A 20 -4.60 -1.17 -11.79
N ALA A 21 -5.12 -0.24 -11.00
CA ALA A 21 -6.55 -0.09 -10.82
C ALA A 21 -7.23 0.31 -12.13
N LEU A 22 -6.59 1.20 -12.88
CA LEU A 22 -7.10 1.61 -14.19
C LEU A 22 -7.14 0.44 -15.16
N GLN A 23 -6.07 -0.36 -15.20
CA GLN A 23 -5.99 -1.54 -16.07
C GLN A 23 -7.04 -2.58 -15.70
N ASP A 24 -7.28 -2.78 -14.42
CA ASP A 24 -8.26 -3.74 -13.91
C ASP A 24 -9.68 -3.17 -13.91
N LYS A 25 -9.85 -1.92 -14.33
CA LYS A 25 -11.14 -1.22 -14.37
C LYS A 25 -11.79 -1.09 -13.00
N HIS A 26 -10.97 -0.91 -11.98
CA HIS A 26 -11.45 -0.66 -10.63
C HIS A 26 -11.86 0.81 -10.49
N ASN A 27 -12.86 1.07 -9.65
CA ASN A 27 -13.36 2.44 -9.41
C ASN A 27 -12.35 3.30 -8.68
N THR A 28 -11.59 2.68 -7.78
CA THR A 28 -10.61 3.36 -6.94
C THR A 28 -9.37 2.49 -6.86
N PHE A 29 -8.27 3.10 -6.43
CA PHE A 29 -7.10 2.31 -6.04
C PHE A 29 -6.92 2.42 -4.53
N GLY A 30 -6.47 1.34 -3.92
CA GLY A 30 -6.43 1.27 -2.47
C GLY A 30 -5.17 0.62 -1.96
N VAL A 31 -5.25 0.20 -0.70
CA VAL A 31 -4.11 -0.37 0.03
C VAL A 31 -3.50 -1.56 -0.72
N SER A 32 -4.35 -2.46 -1.22
CA SER A 32 -3.85 -3.66 -1.92
C SER A 32 -3.12 -3.32 -3.20
N HIS A 33 -3.61 -2.34 -3.97
CA HIS A 33 -2.91 -1.87 -5.16
C HIS A 33 -1.55 -1.30 -4.79
N LEU A 34 -1.50 -0.48 -3.75
CA LEU A 34 -0.25 0.16 -3.34
C LEU A 34 0.76 -0.86 -2.83
N VAL A 35 0.34 -1.83 -2.02
CA VAL A 35 1.25 -2.87 -1.52
C VAL A 35 1.84 -3.67 -2.68
N MET A 36 1.01 -4.08 -3.64
CA MET A 36 1.51 -4.80 -4.81
C MET A 36 2.49 -3.95 -5.61
N ALA A 37 2.21 -2.66 -5.76
CA ALA A 37 3.13 -1.74 -6.44
C ALA A 37 4.45 -1.58 -5.69
N MET A 38 4.40 -1.53 -4.35
CA MET A 38 5.61 -1.42 -3.54
C MET A 38 6.48 -2.66 -3.65
N PHE A 39 5.89 -3.84 -3.83
CA PHE A 39 6.66 -5.06 -4.07
C PHE A 39 7.24 -5.09 -5.48
N ALA A 40 6.55 -4.51 -6.46
CA ALA A 40 7.01 -4.47 -7.85
C ALA A 40 8.14 -3.46 -8.07
N GLU A 41 8.12 -2.36 -7.31
CA GLU A 41 9.15 -1.33 -7.38
C GLU A 41 10.28 -1.64 -6.40
N ASN A 42 11.45 -1.08 -6.68
CA ASN A 42 12.61 -1.25 -5.79
C ASN A 42 12.50 -0.28 -4.60
N THR A 43 11.54 -0.56 -3.71
CA THR A 43 11.30 0.27 -2.52
C THR A 43 12.07 -0.20 -1.29
N GLY A 44 12.69 -1.36 -1.37
CA GLY A 44 13.35 -1.97 -0.21
C GLY A 44 12.43 -2.76 0.71
N LEU A 45 11.12 -2.72 0.48
CA LEU A 45 10.17 -3.40 1.34
C LEU A 45 10.34 -4.91 1.33
N LYS A 46 10.53 -5.49 0.16
CA LYS A 46 10.72 -6.94 0.00
C LYS A 46 11.95 -7.43 0.77
N GLU A 47 13.05 -6.70 0.66
CA GLU A 47 14.30 -7.04 1.31
C GLU A 47 14.20 -6.95 2.82
N ILE A 48 13.52 -5.93 3.33
CA ILE A 48 13.34 -5.75 4.77
C ILE A 48 12.48 -6.86 5.35
N LEU A 49 11.37 -7.19 4.69
CA LEU A 49 10.50 -8.26 5.16
C LEU A 49 11.23 -9.61 5.13
N SER A 50 12.03 -9.85 4.10
CA SER A 50 12.84 -11.07 4.02
C SER A 50 13.87 -11.14 5.14
N SER A 51 14.50 -10.01 5.48
CA SER A 51 15.48 -9.96 6.57
C SER A 51 14.82 -10.20 7.93
N MET A 52 13.54 -9.94 8.06
CA MET A 52 12.76 -10.21 9.27
C MET A 52 12.19 -11.64 9.26
N GLN A 53 12.59 -12.45 8.31
CA GLN A 53 12.13 -13.84 8.15
C GLN A 53 10.63 -13.95 7.89
N LYS A 54 10.04 -12.93 7.27
CA LYS A 54 8.64 -12.95 6.86
C LYS A 54 8.51 -13.64 5.50
N ASP A 55 7.38 -14.32 5.31
CA ASP A 55 7.08 -14.98 4.03
C ASP A 55 6.52 -13.96 3.05
N VAL A 56 7.41 -13.36 2.25
CA VAL A 56 7.05 -12.34 1.28
C VAL A 56 6.04 -12.87 0.26
N GLY A 57 6.21 -14.10 -0.19
CA GLY A 57 5.29 -14.72 -1.15
C GLY A 57 3.87 -14.81 -0.62
N TYR A 58 3.72 -15.22 0.64
CA TYR A 58 2.42 -15.31 1.29
C TYR A 58 1.78 -13.91 1.43
N ILE A 59 2.59 -12.93 1.86
CA ILE A 59 2.10 -11.56 2.04
C ILE A 59 1.63 -10.98 0.70
N MET A 60 2.41 -11.18 -0.36
CA MET A 60 2.04 -10.73 -1.70
C MET A 60 0.73 -11.37 -2.15
N GLU A 61 0.59 -12.67 -1.95
CA GLU A 61 -0.62 -13.40 -2.33
C GLU A 61 -1.85 -12.90 -1.57
N TRP A 62 -1.68 -12.62 -0.27
CA TRP A 62 -2.75 -12.11 0.56
C TRP A 62 -3.29 -10.77 0.02
N PHE A 63 -2.37 -9.84 -0.29
CA PHE A 63 -2.77 -8.54 -0.82
C PHE A 63 -3.30 -8.64 -2.25
N ASP A 64 -2.75 -9.54 -3.06
CA ASP A 64 -3.25 -9.74 -4.43
C ASP A 64 -4.69 -10.23 -4.43
N THR A 65 -5.01 -11.16 -3.52
CA THR A 65 -6.37 -11.65 -3.36
C THR A 65 -7.33 -10.51 -2.97
N HIS A 66 -6.90 -9.64 -2.06
CA HIS A 66 -7.71 -8.48 -1.65
C HIS A 66 -7.86 -7.48 -2.79
N ARG A 67 -6.83 -7.32 -3.63
CA ARG A 67 -6.91 -6.44 -4.80
C ARG A 67 -8.00 -6.88 -5.76
N GLU A 68 -8.16 -8.18 -5.95
CA GLU A 68 -9.18 -8.73 -6.85
C GLU A 68 -10.60 -8.46 -6.35
N MET A 69 -10.77 -8.17 -5.07
CA MET A 69 -12.07 -7.88 -4.48
C MET A 69 -12.53 -6.43 -4.68
N TYR A 70 -11.70 -5.59 -5.27
CA TYR A 70 -12.09 -4.21 -5.54
C TYR A 70 -13.16 -4.15 -6.60
N ARG A 71 -14.05 -3.17 -6.47
CA ARG A 71 -15.20 -3.04 -7.33
C ARG A 71 -14.78 -2.57 -8.73
N SER A 72 -15.23 -3.29 -9.75
CA SER A 72 -15.04 -2.89 -11.14
C SER A 72 -16.06 -1.84 -11.55
N SER A 73 -15.61 -0.88 -12.38
CA SER A 73 -16.49 0.18 -12.84
C SER A 73 -17.32 -0.19 -14.07
N GLY A 74 -16.96 -1.25 -14.77
CA GLY A 74 -17.64 -1.63 -16.02
C GLY A 74 -17.32 -0.74 -17.21
N THR A 75 -16.83 0.48 -16.96
CA THR A 75 -16.35 1.40 -17.99
C THR A 75 -14.96 1.85 -17.60
N SER A 76 -14.05 1.96 -18.58
CA SER A 76 -12.73 2.50 -18.25
C SER A 76 -12.87 4.00 -18.00
N THR A 77 -12.42 4.44 -16.84
CA THR A 77 -12.29 5.85 -16.51
C THR A 77 -10.81 6.20 -16.50
N GLU A 78 -10.47 7.39 -16.94
CA GLU A 78 -9.09 7.83 -16.92
C GLU A 78 -8.67 8.32 -15.54
N GLU A 79 -9.64 8.57 -14.66
CA GLU A 79 -9.39 9.06 -13.31
C GLU A 79 -9.78 8.03 -12.29
N VAL A 80 -8.77 7.50 -11.59
CA VAL A 80 -8.96 6.58 -10.47
C VAL A 80 -8.40 7.27 -9.25
N GLU A 81 -9.26 7.51 -8.27
CA GLU A 81 -8.88 8.20 -7.04
C GLU A 81 -8.54 7.20 -5.94
N PRO A 82 -7.71 7.59 -4.95
CA PRO A 82 -7.47 6.73 -3.81
C PRO A 82 -8.76 6.57 -2.99
N ASP A 83 -8.97 5.37 -2.46
CA ASP A 83 -10.15 5.14 -1.62
C ASP A 83 -9.93 5.67 -0.20
N GLU A 84 -10.97 5.59 0.62
CA GLU A 84 -10.93 6.09 2.00
C GLU A 84 -9.89 5.37 2.85
N GLU A 85 -9.77 4.06 2.68
CA GLU A 85 -8.83 3.26 3.47
C GLU A 85 -7.40 3.65 3.16
N LEU A 86 -7.07 3.86 1.89
CA LEU A 86 -5.74 4.31 1.50
C LEU A 86 -5.44 5.68 2.05
N SER A 87 -6.42 6.59 2.03
CA SER A 87 -6.24 7.93 2.61
C SER A 87 -5.91 7.85 4.09
N LYS A 88 -6.57 6.97 4.84
CA LYS A 88 -6.27 6.75 6.26
C LYS A 88 -4.86 6.21 6.46
N VAL A 89 -4.43 5.30 5.60
CA VAL A 89 -3.07 4.74 5.67
C VAL A 89 -2.04 5.83 5.42
N LEU A 90 -2.26 6.68 4.43
CA LEU A 90 -1.31 7.76 4.12
C LEU A 90 -1.24 8.77 5.26
N ASP A 91 -2.36 9.08 5.90
CA ASP A 91 -2.36 9.95 7.07
C ASP A 91 -1.59 9.32 8.24
N GLU A 92 -1.80 8.03 8.50
CA GLU A 92 -1.09 7.33 9.56
C GLU A 92 0.40 7.17 9.24
N SER A 93 0.75 7.12 7.95
CA SER A 93 2.14 7.01 7.53
C SER A 93 2.98 8.20 7.96
N GLU A 94 2.38 9.38 8.10
CA GLU A 94 3.08 10.56 8.62
C GLU A 94 3.51 10.35 10.06
N ARG A 95 2.66 9.72 10.86
CA ARG A 95 2.99 9.38 12.25
C ARG A 95 4.07 8.32 12.33
N SER A 96 4.00 7.33 11.45
CA SER A 96 5.02 6.29 11.36
C SER A 96 6.36 6.89 10.97
N LYS A 97 6.37 7.84 10.04
CA LYS A 97 7.59 8.56 9.65
C LYS A 97 8.28 9.19 10.86
N ILE A 98 7.51 9.87 11.70
CA ILE A 98 8.04 10.53 12.89
C ILE A 98 8.61 9.50 13.87
N LYS A 99 7.86 8.43 14.13
CA LYS A 99 8.29 7.38 15.07
C LYS A 99 9.54 6.66 14.61
N LEU A 100 9.67 6.45 13.31
CA LEU A 100 10.82 5.75 12.73
C LEU A 100 12.02 6.66 12.49
N GLY A 101 11.83 7.97 12.62
CA GLY A 101 12.89 8.94 12.38
C GLY A 101 13.27 9.03 10.91
N ALA A 102 12.34 8.75 10.00
CA ALA A 102 12.61 8.78 8.57
C ALA A 102 12.56 10.20 8.02
N ASP A 103 13.36 10.48 6.99
CA ASP A 103 13.40 11.79 6.35
C ASP A 103 12.18 12.05 5.48
N SER A 104 11.58 11.00 4.95
CA SER A 104 10.39 11.10 4.11
C SER A 104 9.50 9.90 4.37
N ILE A 105 8.24 9.99 3.92
CA ILE A 105 7.32 8.86 3.99
C ILE A 105 7.71 7.87 2.89
N ASP A 106 8.22 6.72 3.30
CA ASP A 106 8.66 5.66 2.38
C ASP A 106 7.77 4.43 2.53
N SER A 107 8.10 3.36 1.81
CA SER A 107 7.32 2.12 1.84
C SER A 107 7.26 1.50 3.24
N ILE A 108 8.31 1.68 4.05
CA ILE A 108 8.34 1.15 5.41
C ILE A 108 7.32 1.88 6.29
N CYS A 109 7.25 3.20 6.14
CA CYS A 109 6.26 4.02 6.87
C CYS A 109 4.83 3.58 6.51
N VAL A 110 4.58 3.37 5.22
CA VAL A 110 3.27 2.94 4.74
C VAL A 110 2.93 1.55 5.25
N PHE A 111 3.85 0.61 5.14
CA PHE A 111 3.60 -0.76 5.57
C PHE A 111 3.39 -0.83 7.09
N THR A 112 4.14 -0.06 7.86
CA THR A 112 3.97 0.05 9.31
C THR A 112 2.56 0.58 9.63
N ALA A 113 2.09 1.58 8.90
CA ALA A 113 0.76 2.14 9.08
C ALA A 113 -0.33 1.10 8.76
N ILE A 114 -0.14 0.32 7.71
CA ILE A 114 -1.07 -0.74 7.31
C ILE A 114 -1.21 -1.79 8.41
N LEU A 115 -0.11 -2.15 9.05
CA LEU A 115 -0.10 -3.17 10.10
C LEU A 115 -0.57 -2.64 11.46
N ARG A 116 -0.84 -1.34 11.55
CA ARG A 116 -1.37 -0.79 12.78
C ARG A 116 -2.84 -1.16 12.92
N GLU A 117 -3.16 -1.83 14.01
CA GLU A 117 -4.52 -2.29 14.30
C GLU A 117 -5.51 -1.12 14.32
N GLY A 118 -6.62 -1.28 13.61
CA GLY A 118 -7.69 -0.29 13.59
C GLY A 118 -7.58 0.78 12.51
N VAL A 119 -6.46 0.85 11.75
CA VAL A 119 -6.36 1.79 10.64
C VAL A 119 -7.13 1.28 9.43
N VAL A 120 -6.81 0.07 8.97
CA VAL A 120 -7.49 -0.60 7.86
C VAL A 120 -7.93 -1.99 8.26
N TYR A 121 -7.05 -2.74 8.92
CA TYR A 121 -7.29 -4.14 9.23
C TYR A 121 -7.49 -4.36 10.72
N SER A 122 -8.29 -5.37 11.05
CA SER A 122 -8.49 -5.80 12.42
C SER A 122 -7.26 -6.55 12.94
N HIS A 123 -7.20 -6.72 14.25
CA HIS A 123 -6.14 -7.50 14.88
C HIS A 123 -6.03 -8.90 14.26
N GLN A 124 -7.16 -9.55 13.99
CA GLN A 124 -7.18 -10.89 13.40
C GLN A 124 -6.59 -10.90 12.00
N GLN A 125 -6.92 -9.90 11.19
CA GLN A 125 -6.38 -9.80 9.84
C GLN A 125 -4.87 -9.57 9.86
N ILE A 126 -4.38 -8.74 10.77
CA ILE A 126 -2.95 -8.48 10.91
C ILE A 126 -2.22 -9.74 11.36
N GLU A 127 -2.78 -10.51 12.26
CA GLU A 127 -2.19 -11.78 12.70
C GLU A 127 -2.04 -12.77 11.54
N MET A 128 -2.96 -12.75 10.59
CA MET A 128 -2.86 -13.62 9.41
C MET A 128 -1.65 -13.30 8.54
N LEU A 129 -1.14 -12.08 8.60
CA LEU A 129 0.04 -11.66 7.83
C LEU A 129 1.35 -12.05 8.50
N ASP A 130 1.33 -12.37 9.76
CA ASP A 130 2.51 -12.83 10.49
C ASP A 130 2.74 -14.32 10.25
#